data_c79e1c467cfc8b51308091e92caf8c98
#
_entry.id   c79e1c467cfc8b51308091e92caf8c98
#
_cell.length_a   1.000
_cell.length_b   1.000
_cell.length_c   1.000
_cell.angle_alpha   90.00
_cell.angle_beta   90.00
_cell.angle_gamma   90.00
#
_symmetry.space_group_name_H-M   'P 1'
#
loop_
_entity.id
_entity.type
_entity.pdbx_description
1 polymer ?
#
loop_
_entity_poly.entity_id
_entity_poly.type
_entity_poly.pdbx_seq_one_letter_code
_entity_poly.pdbx_strand_id
1 'polypeptide(L)'
;LEVMGVKYQTFDVYDYRGEKLGPKLEGYLKQRNICAIVYSNPNNPSWICLREEELEIIGKLATKYDAIVMEDLAYFAMDFRKDLSTPFQPPYQATVARYTDNYMLLISGSKAFSYAGERIGVVCISDALFHRHFDDLSARYQGLPFGPVFSTRMLYALSSGTSHSAQYALAAMLKAAYEGKYDFRKEVSVYGERARKLKEIFCRHNFYVVYDKDL
;
A
#
# COMPACT_ATOMS: atom_id res chain seq x y z
N LEU A 1 -3.64 -6.86 14.79
CA LEU A 1 -2.34 -7.39 15.25
C LEU A 1 -2.44 -7.91 16.69
N GLU A 2 -2.96 -7.14 17.62
CA GLU A 2 -3.11 -7.54 19.05
C GLU A 2 -3.88 -8.85 19.21
N VAL A 3 -5.01 -9.01 18.55
CA VAL A 3 -5.83 -10.24 18.59
C VAL A 3 -5.04 -11.48 18.15
N MET A 4 -4.05 -11.30 17.28
CA MET A 4 -3.18 -12.36 16.80
C MET A 4 -1.89 -12.51 17.63
N GLY A 5 -1.75 -11.76 18.72
CA GLY A 5 -0.56 -11.77 19.56
C GLY A 5 0.69 -11.17 18.89
N VAL A 6 0.53 -10.47 17.78
CA VAL A 6 1.65 -9.85 17.06
C VAL A 6 2.05 -8.56 17.75
N LYS A 7 3.29 -8.48 18.19
CA LYS A 7 3.86 -7.25 18.76
C LYS A 7 4.13 -6.25 17.65
N TYR A 8 3.80 -4.98 17.89
CA TYR A 8 4.04 -3.90 16.93
C TYR A 8 4.43 -2.61 17.65
N GLN A 9 5.07 -1.71 16.90
CA GLN A 9 5.40 -0.35 17.32
C GLN A 9 4.89 0.60 16.24
N THR A 10 4.42 1.78 16.65
CA THR A 10 3.88 2.79 15.73
C THR A 10 4.51 4.15 15.95
N PHE A 11 4.49 4.98 14.92
CA PHE A 11 4.78 6.41 15.02
C PHE A 11 3.98 7.17 13.97
N ASP A 12 3.72 8.44 14.23
CA ASP A 12 3.10 9.32 13.25
C ASP A 12 4.16 9.78 12.25
N VAL A 13 4.01 9.35 10.99
CA VAL A 13 4.94 9.69 9.91
C VAL A 13 4.94 11.18 9.59
N TYR A 14 3.86 11.91 9.92
CA TYR A 14 3.75 13.33 9.65
C TYR A 14 4.83 14.17 10.35
N ASP A 15 5.23 13.76 11.55
CA ASP A 15 6.30 14.41 12.32
C ASP A 15 7.70 14.13 11.76
N TYR A 16 7.83 13.08 10.94
CA TYR A 16 9.11 12.56 10.44
C TYR A 16 9.21 12.58 8.91
N ARG A 17 8.53 13.52 8.23
CA ARG A 17 8.56 13.65 6.76
C ARG A 17 9.97 13.96 6.25
N GLY A 18 10.25 13.49 5.02
CA GLY A 18 11.53 13.69 4.33
C GLY A 18 12.68 13.00 5.04
N GLU A 19 13.82 13.69 5.16
CA GLU A 19 15.07 13.13 5.71
C GLU A 19 14.94 12.62 7.15
N LYS A 20 13.98 13.13 7.92
CA LYS A 20 13.76 12.71 9.31
C LYS A 20 13.24 11.27 9.41
N LEU A 21 12.64 10.74 8.34
CA LEU A 21 12.07 9.40 8.31
C LEU A 21 13.15 8.33 8.49
N GLY A 22 14.29 8.50 7.85
CA GLY A 22 15.39 7.54 7.90
C GLY A 22 15.86 7.22 9.32
N PRO A 23 16.34 8.20 10.08
CA PRO A 23 16.77 7.98 11.48
C PRO A 23 15.68 7.41 12.37
N LYS A 24 14.44 7.86 12.20
CA LYS A 24 13.29 7.38 12.99
C LYS A 24 13.02 5.90 12.74
N LEU A 25 12.87 5.51 11.48
CA LEU A 25 12.59 4.13 11.09
C LEU A 25 13.77 3.21 11.44
N GLU A 26 14.99 3.65 11.16
CA GLU A 26 16.19 2.88 11.48
C GLU A 26 16.33 2.63 12.98
N GLY A 27 15.90 3.58 13.82
CA GLY A 27 15.88 3.41 15.28
C GLY A 27 15.09 2.19 15.75
N TYR A 28 14.00 1.85 15.04
CA TYR A 28 13.25 0.61 15.29
C TYR A 28 13.96 -0.62 14.71
N LEU A 29 14.39 -0.55 13.46
CA LEU A 29 14.97 -1.69 12.73
C LEU A 29 16.29 -2.18 13.32
N LYS A 30 17.08 -1.28 13.92
CA LYS A 30 18.32 -1.64 14.66
C LYS A 30 18.11 -2.63 15.80
N GLN A 31 16.92 -2.72 16.36
CA GLN A 31 16.58 -3.67 17.41
C GLN A 31 16.57 -5.13 16.93
N ARG A 32 16.62 -5.38 15.63
CA ARG A 32 16.68 -6.71 15.00
C ARG A 32 15.51 -7.64 15.35
N ASN A 33 14.39 -7.10 15.80
CA ASN A 33 13.17 -7.81 16.15
C ASN A 33 11.95 -7.38 15.29
N ILE A 34 12.18 -6.54 14.26
CA ILE A 34 11.16 -6.08 13.34
C ILE A 34 11.31 -6.85 12.02
N CYS A 35 10.29 -7.63 11.66
CA CYS A 35 10.26 -8.42 10.44
C CYS A 35 9.46 -7.76 9.30
N ALA A 36 8.61 -6.78 9.63
CA ALA A 36 7.81 -6.10 8.62
C ALA A 36 7.57 -4.61 8.94
N ILE A 37 7.44 -3.82 7.88
CA ILE A 37 7.02 -2.42 7.90
C ILE A 37 5.67 -2.37 7.20
N VAL A 38 4.63 -1.83 7.87
CA VAL A 38 3.27 -1.76 7.33
C VAL A 38 2.79 -0.32 7.33
N TYR A 39 2.32 0.18 6.20
CA TYR A 39 1.71 1.51 6.07
C TYR A 39 0.74 1.55 4.89
N SER A 40 -0.17 2.52 4.87
CA SER A 40 -1.00 2.83 3.70
C SER A 40 -0.52 4.09 2.97
N ASN A 41 -0.64 4.10 1.63
CA ASN A 41 -0.17 5.18 0.77
C ASN A 41 -1.10 5.37 -0.46
N PRO A 42 -1.91 6.44 -0.55
CA PRO A 42 -2.19 7.44 0.49
C PRO A 42 -2.72 6.86 1.80
N ASN A 43 -2.44 7.54 2.91
CA ASN A 43 -2.83 7.05 4.23
C ASN A 43 -4.28 7.41 4.57
N ASN A 44 -4.96 6.49 5.22
CA ASN A 44 -6.25 6.74 5.85
C ASN A 44 -6.08 6.71 7.39
N PRO A 45 -6.47 7.75 8.13
CA PRO A 45 -7.32 8.89 7.73
C PRO A 45 -6.54 10.17 7.36
N SER A 46 -5.22 10.21 7.50
CA SER A 46 -4.44 11.45 7.45
C SER A 46 -4.25 12.02 6.05
N TRP A 47 -4.54 11.25 5.00
CA TRP A 47 -4.24 11.58 3.60
C TRP A 47 -2.76 11.88 3.32
N ILE A 48 -1.86 11.39 4.15
CA ILE A 48 -0.43 11.49 3.87
C ILE A 48 -0.11 10.65 2.64
N CYS A 49 0.49 11.29 1.65
CA CYS A 49 1.03 10.65 0.47
C CYS A 49 2.56 10.65 0.57
N LEU A 50 3.17 9.49 0.70
CA LEU A 50 4.62 9.37 0.76
C LEU A 50 5.24 9.79 -0.57
N ARG A 51 6.36 10.51 -0.50
CA ARG A 51 7.13 10.95 -1.64
C ARG A 51 8.10 9.87 -2.08
N GLU A 52 8.63 10.01 -3.30
CA GLU A 52 9.59 9.03 -3.82
C GLU A 52 10.83 8.90 -2.96
N GLU A 53 11.37 10.01 -2.45
CA GLU A 53 12.51 10.00 -1.53
C GLU A 53 12.21 9.30 -0.18
N GLU A 54 10.99 9.41 0.32
CA GLU A 54 10.55 8.72 1.53
C GLU A 54 10.41 7.21 1.31
N LEU A 55 9.86 6.81 0.16
CA LEU A 55 9.77 5.40 -0.25
C LEU A 55 11.15 4.79 -0.51
N GLU A 56 12.07 5.57 -1.08
CA GLU A 56 13.47 5.14 -1.25
C GLU A 56 14.16 4.87 0.09
N ILE A 57 13.95 5.74 1.08
CA ILE A 57 14.44 5.54 2.45
C ILE A 57 13.88 4.25 3.04
N ILE A 58 12.56 4.04 2.95
CA ILE A 58 11.91 2.82 3.44
C ILE A 58 12.48 1.59 2.75
N GLY A 59 12.57 1.59 1.42
CA GLY A 59 13.06 0.46 0.64
C GLY A 59 14.52 0.11 0.96
N LYS A 60 15.41 1.11 1.03
CA LYS A 60 16.81 0.90 1.40
C LYS A 60 16.96 0.32 2.82
N LEU A 61 16.18 0.81 3.77
CA LEU A 61 16.21 0.30 5.13
C LEU A 61 15.60 -1.11 5.22
N ALA A 62 14.53 -1.38 4.49
CA ALA A 62 13.94 -2.71 4.41
C ALA A 62 14.96 -3.75 3.89
N THR A 63 15.68 -3.40 2.82
CA THR A 63 16.76 -4.26 2.29
C THR A 63 17.89 -4.44 3.31
N LYS A 64 18.36 -3.34 3.92
CA LYS A 64 19.47 -3.35 4.90
C LYS A 64 19.19 -4.21 6.12
N TYR A 65 17.96 -4.19 6.61
CA TYR A 65 17.55 -4.90 7.84
C TYR A 65 16.75 -6.17 7.60
N ASP A 66 16.60 -6.55 6.34
CA ASP A 66 15.84 -7.73 5.91
C ASP A 66 14.38 -7.73 6.42
N ALA A 67 13.74 -6.57 6.35
CA ALA A 67 12.33 -6.40 6.70
C ALA A 67 11.45 -6.44 5.44
N ILE A 68 10.27 -7.04 5.53
CA ILE A 68 9.28 -7.04 4.45
C ILE A 68 8.45 -5.77 4.54
N VAL A 69 8.27 -5.06 3.43
CA VAL A 69 7.37 -3.91 3.36
C VAL A 69 6.00 -4.35 2.85
N MET A 70 4.97 -4.11 3.66
CA MET A 70 3.57 -4.29 3.28
C MET A 70 2.98 -2.90 3.03
N GLU A 71 2.94 -2.49 1.76
CA GLU A 71 2.39 -1.20 1.34
C GLU A 71 0.92 -1.37 0.96
N ASP A 72 0.03 -0.81 1.80
CA ASP A 72 -1.41 -0.80 1.53
C ASP A 72 -1.76 0.34 0.57
N LEU A 73 -2.08 -0.03 -0.66
CA LEU A 73 -2.47 0.85 -1.75
C LEU A 73 -4.01 0.86 -1.94
N ALA A 74 -4.78 0.75 -0.86
CA ALA A 74 -6.25 0.81 -0.95
C ALA A 74 -6.74 2.11 -1.61
N TYR A 75 -5.98 3.18 -1.51
CA TYR A 75 -6.26 4.49 -2.11
C TYR A 75 -5.32 4.83 -3.28
N PHE A 76 -4.81 3.82 -3.99
CA PHE A 76 -3.95 4.07 -5.13
C PHE A 76 -4.62 4.99 -6.16
N ALA A 77 -3.81 5.75 -6.90
CA ALA A 77 -4.24 6.80 -7.83
C ALA A 77 -5.02 7.97 -7.19
N MET A 78 -5.08 8.06 -5.86
CA MET A 78 -5.68 9.16 -5.13
C MET A 78 -4.64 10.12 -4.51
N ASP A 79 -3.42 10.16 -5.02
CA ASP A 79 -2.49 11.26 -4.78
C ASP A 79 -2.85 12.41 -5.73
N PHE A 80 -3.70 13.31 -5.27
CA PHE A 80 -4.22 14.42 -6.09
C PHE A 80 -3.22 15.55 -6.31
N ARG A 81 -1.98 15.40 -5.87
CA ARG A 81 -0.87 16.30 -6.23
C ARG A 81 -0.33 16.03 -7.63
N LYS A 82 -0.61 14.86 -8.19
CA LYS A 82 -0.10 14.40 -9.48
C LYS A 82 -1.25 13.99 -10.40
N ASP A 83 -1.09 14.22 -11.69
CA ASP A 83 -1.97 13.63 -12.68
C ASP A 83 -1.45 12.25 -13.10
N LEU A 84 -2.05 11.20 -12.53
CA LEU A 84 -1.67 9.80 -12.76
C LEU A 84 -2.55 9.14 -13.86
N SER A 85 -3.16 9.92 -14.79
CA SER A 85 -4.28 9.48 -15.61
C SER A 85 -3.94 8.54 -16.75
N THR A 86 -2.70 8.55 -17.22
CA THR A 86 -2.34 7.80 -18.43
C THR A 86 -1.56 6.53 -18.07
N PRO A 87 -2.13 5.34 -18.36
CA PRO A 87 -1.38 4.09 -18.16
C PRO A 87 -0.06 4.10 -18.94
N PHE A 88 1.00 3.56 -18.33
CA PHE A 88 2.37 3.45 -18.91
C PHE A 88 3.07 4.77 -19.23
N GLN A 89 2.51 5.91 -18.82
CA GLN A 89 3.15 7.22 -18.97
C GLN A 89 3.36 7.88 -17.60
N PRO A 90 4.49 8.56 -17.39
CA PRO A 90 4.71 9.32 -16.15
C PRO A 90 3.70 10.49 -16.03
N PRO A 91 3.41 10.95 -14.80
CA PRO A 91 3.94 10.40 -13.55
C PRO A 91 3.25 9.09 -13.15
N TYR A 92 4.03 8.17 -12.55
CA TYR A 92 3.50 6.91 -12.03
C TYR A 92 3.09 7.03 -10.56
N GLN A 93 2.22 6.13 -10.12
CA GLN A 93 1.99 5.92 -8.69
C GLN A 93 3.33 5.56 -8.02
N ALA A 94 3.73 6.36 -7.04
CA ALA A 94 4.91 6.05 -6.26
C ALA A 94 4.65 4.84 -5.36
N THR A 95 5.56 3.86 -5.38
CA THR A 95 5.52 2.67 -4.52
C THR A 95 6.92 2.27 -4.09
N VAL A 96 7.01 1.55 -2.97
CA VAL A 96 8.28 1.02 -2.46
C VAL A 96 8.92 -0.02 -3.39
N ALA A 97 8.14 -0.63 -4.28
CA ALA A 97 8.60 -1.66 -5.22
C ALA A 97 9.75 -1.21 -6.16
N ARG A 98 9.98 0.11 -6.29
CA ARG A 98 11.12 0.64 -7.05
C ARG A 98 12.45 0.57 -6.30
N TYR A 99 12.41 0.36 -4.99
CA TYR A 99 13.56 0.59 -4.10
C TYR A 99 13.97 -0.63 -3.28
N THR A 100 13.21 -1.72 -3.33
CA THR A 100 13.51 -2.99 -2.65
C THR A 100 12.76 -4.13 -3.32
N ASP A 101 13.30 -5.34 -3.19
CA ASP A 101 12.62 -6.59 -3.54
C ASP A 101 11.89 -7.23 -2.34
N ASN A 102 12.00 -6.65 -1.16
CA ASN A 102 11.31 -7.12 0.04
C ASN A 102 9.93 -6.47 0.17
N TYR A 103 9.03 -6.63 -0.81
CA TYR A 103 7.74 -5.96 -0.77
C TYR A 103 6.55 -6.86 -1.06
N MET A 104 5.41 -6.44 -0.49
CA MET A 104 4.05 -6.83 -0.85
C MET A 104 3.22 -5.56 -1.06
N LEU A 105 2.63 -5.38 -2.25
CA LEU A 105 1.69 -4.30 -2.53
C LEU A 105 0.26 -4.85 -2.42
N LEU A 106 -0.55 -4.19 -1.62
CA LEU A 106 -1.94 -4.57 -1.35
C LEU A 106 -2.87 -3.58 -2.08
N ILE A 107 -3.36 -3.94 -3.26
CA ILE A 107 -4.18 -3.08 -4.11
C ILE A 107 -5.64 -3.46 -3.96
N SER A 108 -6.49 -2.50 -3.58
CA SER A 108 -7.91 -2.74 -3.36
C SER A 108 -8.77 -2.25 -4.54
N GLY A 109 -9.76 -3.06 -4.93
CA GLY A 109 -10.80 -2.62 -5.85
C GLY A 109 -11.82 -1.67 -5.21
N SER A 110 -11.81 -1.53 -3.88
CA SER A 110 -12.86 -0.85 -3.12
C SER A 110 -12.98 0.65 -3.41
N LYS A 111 -11.87 1.35 -3.65
CA LYS A 111 -11.83 2.81 -3.75
C LYS A 111 -11.67 3.30 -5.18
N ALA A 112 -10.57 2.96 -5.82
CA ALA A 112 -10.29 3.41 -7.19
C ALA A 112 -11.32 2.93 -8.22
N PHE A 113 -11.92 1.76 -7.99
CA PHE A 113 -12.94 1.18 -8.88
C PHE A 113 -14.35 1.18 -8.29
N SER A 114 -14.59 1.86 -7.16
CA SER A 114 -15.89 1.89 -6.47
C SER A 114 -16.48 0.50 -6.21
N TYR A 115 -15.64 -0.51 -5.98
CA TYR A 115 -16.00 -1.93 -5.96
C TYR A 115 -15.94 -2.54 -4.55
N ALA A 116 -16.27 -1.73 -3.55
CA ALA A 116 -16.11 -2.09 -2.12
C ALA A 116 -17.00 -3.27 -1.69
N GLY A 117 -18.20 -3.40 -2.25
CA GLY A 117 -19.15 -4.46 -1.90
C GLY A 117 -18.66 -5.86 -2.24
N GLU A 118 -17.86 -6.00 -3.26
CA GLU A 118 -17.40 -7.30 -3.79
C GLU A 118 -16.19 -7.89 -3.05
N ARG A 119 -15.62 -7.16 -2.09
CA ARG A 119 -14.53 -7.65 -1.22
C ARG A 119 -13.35 -8.24 -1.99
N ILE A 120 -12.87 -7.53 -3.01
CA ILE A 120 -11.80 -7.97 -3.92
C ILE A 120 -10.61 -7.00 -3.92
N GLY A 121 -9.43 -7.56 -4.01
CA GLY A 121 -8.17 -6.85 -4.17
C GLY A 121 -7.12 -7.74 -4.82
N VAL A 122 -5.96 -7.17 -5.08
CA VAL A 122 -4.81 -7.86 -5.67
C VAL A 122 -3.61 -7.68 -4.73
N VAL A 123 -2.86 -8.75 -4.52
CA VAL A 123 -1.57 -8.69 -3.84
C VAL A 123 -0.47 -8.90 -4.88
N CYS A 124 0.43 -7.94 -5.00
CA CYS A 124 1.64 -8.07 -5.81
C CYS A 124 2.82 -8.35 -4.86
N ILE A 125 3.52 -9.44 -5.08
CA ILE A 125 4.70 -9.84 -4.33
C ILE A 125 5.88 -9.84 -5.28
N SER A 126 7.05 -9.34 -4.86
CA SER A 126 8.25 -9.43 -5.70
C SER A 126 8.63 -10.88 -5.99
N ASP A 127 9.23 -11.14 -7.14
CA ASP A 127 9.71 -12.48 -7.49
C ASP A 127 10.71 -13.02 -6.46
N ALA A 128 11.61 -12.16 -5.98
CA ALA A 128 12.59 -12.52 -4.96
C ALA A 128 11.93 -12.99 -3.66
N LEU A 129 10.92 -12.24 -3.16
CA LEU A 129 10.19 -12.62 -1.96
C LEU A 129 9.28 -13.83 -2.21
N PHE A 130 8.65 -13.93 -3.38
CA PHE A 130 7.76 -15.05 -3.74
C PHE A 130 8.50 -16.39 -3.70
N HIS A 131 9.72 -16.44 -4.20
CA HIS A 131 10.55 -17.66 -4.23
C HIS A 131 11.43 -17.84 -2.98
N ARG A 132 11.36 -16.93 -2.04
CA ARG A 132 12.17 -16.98 -0.82
C ARG A 132 11.69 -18.06 0.14
N HIS A 133 12.65 -18.82 0.67
CA HIS A 133 12.41 -19.78 1.75
C HIS A 133 12.65 -19.12 3.10
N PHE A 134 11.76 -19.43 4.03
CA PHE A 134 11.88 -19.09 5.45
C PHE A 134 11.88 -20.38 6.24
N ASP A 135 12.84 -20.56 7.13
CA ASP A 135 13.05 -21.83 7.84
C ASP A 135 11.79 -22.30 8.58
N ASP A 136 11.13 -21.42 9.31
CA ASP A 136 9.90 -21.74 10.03
C ASP A 136 8.72 -22.12 9.10
N LEU A 137 8.59 -21.44 7.97
CA LEU A 137 7.56 -21.76 6.98
C LEU A 137 7.89 -23.06 6.26
N SER A 138 9.14 -23.26 5.89
CA SER A 138 9.63 -24.47 5.24
C SER A 138 9.42 -25.70 6.13
N ALA A 139 9.70 -25.59 7.42
CA ALA A 139 9.47 -26.67 8.37
C ALA A 139 7.98 -27.04 8.51
N ARG A 140 7.09 -26.04 8.50
CA ARG A 140 5.63 -26.24 8.64
C ARG A 140 4.94 -26.69 7.35
N TYR A 141 5.46 -26.28 6.20
CA TYR A 141 4.81 -26.46 4.88
C TYR A 141 5.67 -27.23 3.87
N GLN A 142 6.38 -28.26 4.37
CA GLN A 142 7.10 -29.23 3.53
C GLN A 142 8.11 -28.60 2.56
N GLY A 143 8.85 -27.60 3.01
CA GLY A 143 9.87 -26.95 2.20
C GLY A 143 9.36 -25.97 1.14
N LEU A 144 8.07 -25.61 1.17
CA LEU A 144 7.52 -24.63 0.20
C LEU A 144 8.11 -23.24 0.43
N PRO A 145 8.37 -22.46 -0.64
CA PRO A 145 8.74 -21.05 -0.54
C PRO A 145 7.55 -20.17 -0.15
N PHE A 146 7.82 -18.91 0.20
CA PHE A 146 6.84 -17.98 0.75
C PHE A 146 5.58 -17.81 -0.11
N GLY A 147 5.74 -17.57 -1.42
CA GLY A 147 4.62 -17.30 -2.32
C GLY A 147 3.57 -18.42 -2.36
N PRO A 148 3.94 -19.68 -2.64
CA PRO A 148 3.03 -20.83 -2.55
C PRO A 148 2.39 -20.99 -1.17
N VAL A 149 3.15 -20.79 -0.07
CA VAL A 149 2.58 -20.83 1.28
C VAL A 149 1.55 -19.74 1.45
N PHE A 150 1.87 -18.51 1.07
CA PHE A 150 0.97 -17.37 1.18
C PHE A 150 -0.31 -17.58 0.38
N SER A 151 -0.22 -17.96 -0.90
CA SER A 151 -1.37 -18.07 -1.80
C SER A 151 -2.25 -19.28 -1.51
N THR A 152 -1.66 -20.48 -1.35
CA THR A 152 -2.41 -21.72 -1.30
C THR A 152 -2.70 -22.22 0.13
N ARG A 153 -1.94 -21.76 1.12
CA ARG A 153 -2.13 -22.16 2.52
C ARG A 153 -2.77 -21.06 3.35
N MET A 154 -2.20 -19.85 3.32
CA MET A 154 -2.67 -18.75 4.16
C MET A 154 -3.94 -18.09 3.61
N LEU A 155 -3.91 -17.58 2.38
CA LEU A 155 -5.09 -16.92 1.79
C LEU A 155 -6.27 -17.87 1.65
N TYR A 156 -6.04 -19.07 1.18
CA TYR A 156 -7.11 -20.07 1.06
C TYR A 156 -7.69 -20.46 2.42
N ALA A 157 -6.85 -20.70 3.42
CA ALA A 157 -7.32 -21.06 4.76
C ALA A 157 -8.14 -19.95 5.43
N LEU A 158 -7.84 -18.68 5.13
CA LEU A 158 -8.53 -17.53 5.70
C LEU A 158 -9.82 -17.14 4.95
N SER A 159 -9.93 -17.46 3.67
CA SER A 159 -11.03 -16.99 2.82
C SER A 159 -11.84 -18.08 2.13
N SER A 160 -11.37 -19.34 2.17
CA SER A 160 -11.91 -20.46 1.37
C SER A 160 -11.96 -20.17 -0.14
N GLY A 161 -11.18 -19.21 -0.59
CA GLY A 161 -11.13 -18.72 -1.97
C GLY A 161 -11.84 -17.38 -2.16
N THR A 162 -11.60 -16.79 -3.31
CA THR A 162 -12.15 -15.49 -3.71
C THR A 162 -13.29 -15.68 -4.69
N SER A 163 -14.34 -14.85 -4.61
CA SER A 163 -15.48 -14.91 -5.53
C SER A 163 -15.01 -14.77 -6.99
N HIS A 164 -15.40 -15.71 -7.85
CA HIS A 164 -15.04 -15.71 -9.27
C HIS A 164 -15.64 -14.50 -9.99
N SER A 165 -16.90 -14.16 -9.72
CA SER A 165 -17.53 -12.99 -10.34
C SER A 165 -16.77 -11.70 -10.03
N ALA A 166 -16.35 -11.50 -8.79
CA ALA A 166 -15.57 -10.35 -8.37
C ALA A 166 -14.19 -10.31 -9.06
N GLN A 167 -13.52 -11.48 -9.20
CA GLN A 167 -12.23 -11.56 -9.90
C GLN A 167 -12.37 -11.19 -11.37
N TYR A 168 -13.33 -11.78 -12.09
CA TYR A 168 -13.54 -11.49 -13.51
C TYR A 168 -13.93 -10.03 -13.75
N ALA A 169 -14.77 -9.45 -12.89
CA ALA A 169 -15.17 -8.06 -13.04
C ALA A 169 -14.00 -7.10 -12.77
N LEU A 170 -13.20 -7.33 -11.70
CA LEU A 170 -12.00 -6.53 -11.46
C LEU A 170 -10.99 -6.67 -12.61
N ALA A 171 -10.77 -7.88 -13.12
CA ALA A 171 -9.90 -8.12 -14.27
C ALA A 171 -10.39 -7.38 -15.53
N ALA A 172 -11.70 -7.36 -15.77
CA ALA A 172 -12.29 -6.62 -16.89
C ALA A 172 -12.11 -5.10 -16.75
N MET A 173 -12.29 -4.55 -15.54
CA MET A 173 -12.05 -3.13 -15.25
C MET A 173 -10.58 -2.76 -15.45
N LEU A 174 -9.64 -3.57 -14.93
CA LEU A 174 -8.21 -3.36 -15.13
C LEU A 174 -7.83 -3.42 -16.61
N LYS A 175 -8.38 -4.39 -17.37
CA LYS A 175 -8.16 -4.51 -18.80
C LYS A 175 -8.72 -3.29 -19.55
N ALA A 176 -9.92 -2.84 -19.21
CA ALA A 176 -10.52 -1.65 -19.83
C ALA A 176 -9.69 -0.38 -19.56
N ALA A 177 -9.16 -0.24 -18.33
CA ALA A 177 -8.26 0.85 -17.99
C ALA A 177 -6.93 0.76 -18.77
N TYR A 178 -6.35 -0.44 -18.88
CA TYR A 178 -5.16 -0.70 -19.68
C TYR A 178 -5.34 -0.33 -21.16
N GLU A 179 -6.50 -0.66 -21.72
CA GLU A 179 -6.85 -0.36 -23.12
C GLU A 179 -7.29 1.10 -23.33
N GLY A 180 -7.29 1.95 -22.29
CA GLY A 180 -7.74 3.34 -22.36
C GLY A 180 -9.25 3.52 -22.55
N LYS A 181 -10.04 2.46 -22.33
CA LYS A 181 -11.51 2.46 -22.45
C LYS A 181 -12.22 2.89 -21.17
N TYR A 182 -11.52 2.88 -20.04
CA TYR A 182 -12.05 3.24 -18.73
C TYR A 182 -11.04 4.08 -17.96
N ASP A 183 -11.42 5.32 -17.67
CA ASP A 183 -10.62 6.23 -16.85
C ASP A 183 -11.19 6.31 -15.43
N PHE A 184 -10.79 5.35 -14.59
CA PHE A 184 -11.20 5.31 -13.19
C PHE A 184 -10.68 6.51 -12.38
N ARG A 185 -9.61 7.16 -12.82
CA ARG A 185 -9.06 8.33 -12.14
C ARG A 185 -9.95 9.57 -12.29
N LYS A 186 -10.57 9.74 -13.45
CA LYS A 186 -11.54 10.82 -13.67
C LYS A 186 -12.68 10.72 -12.65
N GLU A 187 -13.14 9.51 -12.36
CA GLU A 187 -14.20 9.28 -11.38
C GLU A 187 -13.77 9.61 -9.95
N VAL A 188 -12.51 9.28 -9.57
CA VAL A 188 -12.02 9.55 -8.22
C VAL A 188 -11.48 10.96 -8.04
N SER A 189 -11.15 11.70 -9.10
CA SER A 189 -10.62 13.07 -9.03
C SER A 189 -11.55 14.04 -8.29
N VAL A 190 -12.87 13.83 -8.40
CA VAL A 190 -13.89 14.61 -7.70
C VAL A 190 -13.71 14.60 -6.17
N TYR A 191 -13.11 13.55 -5.61
CA TYR A 191 -12.83 13.50 -4.17
C TYR A 191 -11.75 14.49 -3.75
N GLY A 192 -10.73 14.69 -4.60
CA GLY A 192 -9.70 15.71 -4.37
C GLY A 192 -10.27 17.12 -4.37
N GLU A 193 -11.17 17.42 -5.31
CA GLU A 193 -11.86 18.73 -5.36
C GLU A 193 -12.73 18.97 -4.11
N ARG A 194 -13.50 17.95 -3.72
CA ARG A 194 -14.34 18.01 -2.51
C ARG A 194 -13.50 18.18 -1.25
N ALA A 195 -12.37 17.46 -1.14
CA ALA A 195 -11.48 17.57 0.01
C ALA A 195 -10.89 18.98 0.15
N ARG A 196 -10.42 19.59 -0.95
CA ARG A 196 -9.93 20.98 -0.93
C ARG A 196 -11.01 21.96 -0.52
N LYS A 197 -12.22 21.82 -1.08
CA LYS A 197 -13.36 22.67 -0.72
C LYS A 197 -13.76 22.53 0.76
N LEU A 198 -13.77 21.31 1.27
CA LEU A 198 -14.03 21.08 2.71
C LEU A 198 -12.95 21.73 3.57
N LYS A 199 -11.67 21.57 3.23
CA LYS A 199 -10.56 22.22 3.93
C LYS A 199 -10.75 23.74 3.98
N GLU A 200 -11.09 24.38 2.86
CA GLU A 200 -11.35 25.81 2.81
C GLU A 200 -12.52 26.23 3.72
N ILE A 201 -13.61 25.44 3.74
CA ILE A 201 -14.77 25.71 4.59
C ILE A 201 -14.39 25.60 6.06
N PHE A 202 -13.72 24.52 6.46
CA PHE A 202 -13.29 24.35 7.86
C PHE A 202 -12.37 25.47 8.31
N CYS A 203 -11.36 25.82 7.49
CA CYS A 203 -10.45 26.93 7.82
C CYS A 203 -11.17 28.26 7.97
N ARG A 204 -12.18 28.56 7.13
CA ARG A 204 -13.02 29.77 7.28
C ARG A 204 -13.81 29.81 8.58
N HIS A 205 -14.12 28.66 9.14
CA HIS A 205 -14.83 28.52 10.41
C HIS A 205 -13.90 28.27 11.62
N ASN A 206 -12.64 28.70 11.51
CA ASN A 206 -11.63 28.59 12.56
C ASN A 206 -11.28 27.17 13.02
N PHE A 207 -11.50 26.17 12.16
CA PHE A 207 -10.90 24.86 12.33
C PHE A 207 -9.53 24.81 11.63
N TYR A 208 -8.62 24.00 12.13
CA TYR A 208 -7.36 23.73 11.44
C TYR A 208 -7.29 22.26 11.02
N VAL A 209 -6.61 22.01 9.93
CA VAL A 209 -6.37 20.65 9.41
C VAL A 209 -5.02 20.16 9.92
N VAL A 210 -5.03 19.08 10.68
CA VAL A 210 -3.82 18.52 11.32
C VAL A 210 -2.81 18.02 10.27
N TYR A 211 -3.31 17.30 9.26
CA TYR A 211 -2.51 16.75 8.18
C TYR A 211 -2.80 17.48 6.87
N ASP A 212 -2.13 18.60 6.64
CA ASP A 212 -2.46 19.51 5.54
C ASP A 212 -1.44 19.60 4.40
N LYS A 213 -0.32 18.84 4.48
CA LYS A 213 0.81 18.98 3.55
C LYS A 213 0.56 18.37 2.17
N ASP A 214 -0.36 17.42 2.05
CA ASP A 214 -0.55 16.63 0.85
C ASP A 214 -1.92 16.84 0.16
N LEU A 215 -2.67 17.88 0.60
CA LEU A 215 -3.96 18.29 0.02
C LEU A 215 -3.96 19.75 -0.39
#